data_79fba8da6a8259af63f1085eda569196
#
_entry.id   79fba8da6a8259af63f1085eda569196
#
_cell.length_a   1.000
_cell.length_b   1.000
_cell.length_c   1.000
_cell.angle_alpha   90.00
_cell.angle_beta   90.00
_cell.angle_gamma   90.00
#
_symmetry.space_group_name_H-M   'P 1'
#
loop_
_entity.id
_entity.type
_entity.pdbx_description
1 polymer ?
#
loop_
_entity_poly.entity_id
_entity_poly.type
_entity_poly.pdbx_seq_one_letter_code
_entity_poly.pdbx_strand_id
1 'polypeptide(L)' 'MVKIDNIRYQDLLKKKKFLEDNRPRDIDGMRRWKHSMSKVLEELELFR' A
#
# COMPACT_ATOMS: atom_id res chain seq x y z
N MET A 1 -9.53 -20.78 -1.95
CA MET A 1 -9.48 -19.65 -2.70
C MET A 1 -9.43 -18.40 -1.93
N VAL A 2 -10.35 -18.24 -1.07
CA VAL A 2 -10.50 -17.00 -0.32
C VAL A 2 -9.35 -16.75 0.63
N LYS A 3 -8.75 -17.82 1.14
CA LYS A 3 -7.67 -17.66 2.13
C LYS A 3 -6.45 -16.93 1.59
N ILE A 4 -6.06 -17.26 0.36
CA ILE A 4 -4.88 -16.63 -0.22
C ILE A 4 -5.15 -15.16 -0.46
N ASP A 5 -6.31 -14.84 -0.98
CA ASP A 5 -6.67 -13.45 -1.22
C ASP A 5 -6.75 -12.66 0.08
N ASN A 6 -7.26 -13.31 1.13
CA ASN A 6 -7.38 -12.64 2.42
C ASN A 6 -6.02 -12.30 3.01
N ILE A 7 -5.06 -13.23 2.89
CA ILE A 7 -3.71 -12.97 3.39
C ILE A 7 -3.07 -11.84 2.63
N ARG A 8 -3.24 -11.82 1.31
CA ARG A 8 -2.69 -10.76 0.50
C ARG A 8 -3.32 -9.42 0.83
N TYR A 9 -4.62 -9.42 1.05
CA TYR A 9 -5.33 -8.20 1.42
C TYR A 9 -4.79 -7.64 2.72
N GLN A 10 -4.56 -8.50 3.70
CA GLN A 10 -4.02 -8.07 4.99
C GLN A 10 -2.61 -7.51 4.84
N ASP A 11 -1.80 -8.13 3.99
CA ASP A 11 -0.47 -7.64 3.72
C ASP A 11 -0.52 -6.24 3.12
N LEU A 12 -1.44 -6.02 2.20
CA LEU A 12 -1.59 -4.71 1.57
C LEU A 12 -2.00 -3.65 2.58
N LEU A 13 -2.88 -4.02 3.50
CA LEU A 13 -3.29 -3.09 4.55
C LEU A 13 -2.13 -2.72 5.44
N LYS A 14 -1.27 -3.68 5.75
CA LYS A 14 -0.08 -3.41 6.54
C LYS A 14 0.88 -2.48 5.82
N LYS A 15 1.06 -2.72 4.53
CA LYS A 15 1.92 -1.85 3.73
C LYS A 15 1.37 -0.44 3.67
N LYS A 16 0.06 -0.33 3.51
CA LYS A 16 -0.56 0.98 3.47
C LYS A 16 -0.32 1.73 4.78
N LYS A 17 -0.52 1.06 5.89
CA LYS A 17 -0.31 1.68 7.19
C LYS A 17 1.14 2.06 7.38
N PHE A 18 2.06 1.19 6.97
CA PHE A 18 3.48 1.48 7.08
C PHE A 18 3.84 2.73 6.29
N LEU A 19 3.30 2.84 5.08
CA LEU A 19 3.56 4.00 4.25
C LEU A 19 3.00 5.27 4.87
N GLU A 20 1.83 5.18 5.45
CA GLU A 20 1.22 6.34 6.10
C GLU A 20 2.03 6.79 7.32
N ASP A 21 2.56 5.83 8.06
CA ASP A 21 3.35 6.15 9.25
C ASP A 21 4.72 6.68 8.91
N ASN A 22 5.25 6.30 7.74
CA ASN A 22 6.60 6.68 7.34
C ASN A 22 6.58 7.64 6.16
N ARG A 23 5.77 8.64 6.28
CA ARG A 23 5.63 9.63 5.23
C ARG A 23 6.88 10.48 5.14
N PRO A 24 7.52 10.53 3.97
CA PRO A 24 8.73 11.34 3.82
C PRO A 24 8.40 12.83 3.74
N ARG A 25 9.42 13.64 3.99
CA ARG A 25 9.24 15.09 3.97
C ARG A 25 9.87 15.74 2.76
N ASP A 26 10.84 15.09 2.15
CA ASP A 26 11.52 15.67 0.99
C ASP A 26 10.77 15.32 -0.29
N ILE A 27 11.06 16.10 -1.33
CA ILE A 27 10.34 15.98 -2.59
C ILE A 27 10.60 14.63 -3.26
N ASP A 28 11.87 14.22 -3.29
CA ASP A 28 12.22 12.95 -3.92
C ASP A 28 11.60 11.78 -3.19
N GLY A 29 11.64 11.81 -1.87
CA GLY A 29 11.00 10.77 -1.07
C GLY A 29 9.50 10.73 -1.28
N MET A 30 8.89 11.92 -1.40
CA MET A 30 7.46 12.00 -1.62
C MET A 30 7.05 11.38 -2.94
N ARG A 31 7.86 11.55 -3.98
CA ARG A 31 7.55 10.96 -5.28
C ARG A 31 7.52 9.44 -5.20
N ARG A 32 8.55 8.87 -4.58
CA ARG A 32 8.60 7.41 -4.42
C ARG A 32 7.48 6.92 -3.52
N TRP A 33 7.22 7.66 -2.47
CA TRP A 33 6.16 7.31 -1.53
C TRP A 33 4.81 7.31 -2.23
N LYS A 34 4.54 8.34 -3.02
CA LYS A 34 3.29 8.42 -3.76
C LYS A 34 3.13 7.26 -4.72
N HIS A 35 4.21 6.90 -5.40
CA HIS A 35 4.17 5.80 -6.34
C HIS A 35 3.85 4.49 -5.62
N SER A 36 4.51 4.24 -4.51
CA SER A 36 4.26 3.05 -3.73
C SER A 36 2.84 3.03 -3.20
N MET A 37 2.38 4.16 -2.70
CA MET A 37 1.03 4.26 -2.15
C MET A 37 -0.02 4.01 -3.23
N SER A 38 0.19 4.58 -4.40
CA SER A 38 -0.73 4.37 -5.53
C SER A 38 -0.84 2.90 -5.87
N LYS A 39 0.29 2.21 -5.90
CA LYS A 39 0.28 0.79 -6.22
C LYS A 39 -0.48 -0.02 -5.18
N VAL A 40 -0.26 0.30 -3.92
CA VAL A 40 -0.97 -0.41 -2.86
C VAL A 40 -2.47 -0.17 -2.96
N LEU A 41 -2.86 1.07 -3.22
CA LEU A 41 -4.27 1.39 -3.35
C LEU A 41 -4.90 0.71 -4.55
N GLU A 42 -4.18 0.64 -5.66
CA GLU A 42 -4.67 -0.04 -6.85
C GLU A 42 -4.93 -1.51 -6.55
N GLU A 43 -3.98 -2.15 -5.89
CA GLU A 43 -4.15 -3.56 -5.56
C GLU A 43 -5.30 -3.78 -4.59
N LEU A 44 -5.48 -2.88 -3.64
CA LEU A 44 -6.58 -2.98 -2.72
C LEU A 44 -7.92 -2.89 -3.44
N GLU A 45 -7.98 -2.11 -4.50
CA GLU A 45 -9.20 -1.99 -5.28
C GLU A 45 -9.59 -3.31 -5.94
N LEU A 46 -8.59 -4.10 -6.30
CA LEU A 46 -8.84 -5.38 -6.94
C LEU A 46 -9.52 -6.38 -6.02
N PHE A 47 -9.49 -6.13 -4.73
CA PHE A 47 -10.09 -7.05 -3.76
C PHE A 47 -11.50 -6.67 -3.36
N ARG A 48 -12.09 -5.75 -4.03
CA ARG A 48 -13.46 -5.33 -3.70
C ARG A 48 -14.54 -6.22 -4.28
#